data_973e750de1dac4e8b88d5236ba8075a1
#
_entry.id   973e750de1dac4e8b88d5236ba8075a1
#
_cell.length_a   1.000
_cell.length_b   1.000
_cell.length_c   1.000
_cell.angle_alpha   90.00
_cell.angle_beta   90.00
_cell.angle_gamma   90.00
#
_symmetry.space_group_name_H-M   'P 1'
#
loop_
_entity.id
_entity.type
_entity.pdbx_description
1 polymer ?
#
loop_
_entity_poly.entity_id
_entity_poly.type
_entity_poly.pdbx_seq_one_letter_code
_entity_poly.pdbx_strand_id
1 'polypeptide(L)'
;STCHQKSPPAMQTTRLLPLFIAVLGLLSACSSDNPAITDCQAKHGVQPVCTFHNPEDIELLPDRKTLLISQMGRSMAHADQGSLVFFNTQTQTVTPAFPLDNPQSSAVPEAANDWGASDCPGNPGKTIAPHGIALRQRDDNRWQVAAVNHGGRESIEMFELLSDADGPRLEWRGCVIPQSGTYFNDVSLLRNGGFVASHMFDKHASHLLGMNTSMLKAMLGSHTGYVLEWQPASGFRVLEESYGAMINGVELSADDQHVFANVYFGDEIKKLDRVSGKQLASATVTRADNLAWDDQGRLLVVAHGGNLLEQNECISHPGSNCVLPYSIIRIDPQTMRSELLLTHAGAPMGAGTVARQVADDLYIGSFSGDRIVKLKYPDSPQP
;
A
#
# COMPACT_ATOMS: atom_id res chain seq x y z
N SER A 1 -26.79 -8.61 -26.73
CA SER A 1 -26.86 -8.10 -28.09
C SER A 1 -25.90 -8.90 -28.95
N THR A 2 -26.47 -9.65 -29.89
CA THR A 2 -25.80 -10.60 -30.78
C THR A 2 -25.04 -9.90 -31.88
N CYS A 3 -23.75 -10.17 -32.03
CA CYS A 3 -22.95 -9.80 -33.21
C CYS A 3 -23.29 -10.77 -34.37
N HIS A 4 -23.83 -10.27 -35.45
CA HIS A 4 -24.03 -11.02 -36.68
C HIS A 4 -22.75 -11.00 -37.52
N GLN A 5 -22.21 -12.20 -37.82
CA GLN A 5 -21.20 -12.42 -38.83
C GLN A 5 -21.81 -12.35 -40.23
N LYS A 6 -21.24 -11.53 -41.12
CA LYS A 6 -21.44 -11.61 -42.55
C LYS A 6 -20.25 -12.28 -43.24
N SER A 7 -20.53 -13.31 -44.03
CA SER A 7 -19.57 -14.05 -44.85
C SER A 7 -19.17 -13.26 -46.09
N PRO A 8 -17.93 -13.39 -46.59
CA PRO A 8 -17.49 -12.74 -47.82
C PRO A 8 -17.73 -13.61 -49.08
N PRO A 9 -17.85 -13.02 -50.27
CA PRO A 9 -18.03 -13.73 -51.53
C PRO A 9 -16.72 -14.22 -52.16
N ALA A 10 -16.85 -15.20 -53.07
CA ALA A 10 -15.82 -16.00 -53.68
C ALA A 10 -14.84 -15.24 -54.57
N MET A 11 -13.60 -15.73 -54.58
CA MET A 11 -12.42 -15.21 -55.26
C MET A 11 -12.26 -15.79 -56.68
N GLN A 12 -11.91 -14.94 -57.64
CA GLN A 12 -11.27 -15.32 -58.89
C GLN A 12 -9.77 -14.97 -58.87
N THR A 13 -8.95 -15.89 -59.30
CA THR A 13 -7.49 -15.88 -59.34
C THR A 13 -6.93 -14.99 -60.44
N THR A 14 -5.88 -14.18 -60.15
CA THR A 14 -4.71 -13.99 -61.06
C THR A 14 -3.58 -13.19 -60.43
N ARG A 15 -2.38 -13.83 -60.48
CA ARG A 15 -0.99 -13.28 -60.61
C ARG A 15 -0.28 -12.57 -59.45
N LEU A 16 0.87 -13.14 -59.16
CA LEU A 16 1.99 -12.82 -58.26
C LEU A 16 2.57 -11.41 -58.45
N LEU A 17 2.80 -10.74 -57.32
CA LEU A 17 4.00 -9.96 -56.98
C LEU A 17 4.10 -9.75 -55.47
N PRO A 18 5.28 -9.73 -54.82
CA PRO A 18 5.39 -9.69 -53.39
C PRO A 18 5.26 -8.23 -52.91
N LEU A 19 4.28 -7.97 -52.09
CA LEU A 19 4.14 -6.69 -51.41
C LEU A 19 4.08 -6.95 -49.93
N PHE A 20 5.17 -6.58 -49.26
CA PHE A 20 5.18 -6.27 -47.82
C PHE A 20 4.20 -5.13 -47.61
N ILE A 21 2.99 -5.35 -47.18
CA ILE A 21 2.10 -4.32 -46.66
C ILE A 21 1.25 -4.90 -45.53
N ALA A 22 1.58 -4.45 -44.33
CA ALA A 22 0.71 -4.08 -43.24
C ALA A 22 -0.51 -5.00 -42.98
N VAL A 23 -0.31 -5.94 -42.09
CA VAL A 23 -1.40 -6.40 -41.24
C VAL A 23 -1.58 -5.32 -40.14
N LEU A 24 -2.17 -4.20 -40.48
CA LEU A 24 -2.94 -3.39 -39.54
C LEU A 24 -4.29 -4.08 -39.39
N GLY A 25 -4.32 -5.16 -38.63
CA GLY A 25 -5.56 -5.70 -38.09
C GLY A 25 -6.20 -4.62 -37.23
N LEU A 26 -7.39 -4.19 -37.61
CA LEU A 26 -8.32 -3.45 -36.78
C LEU A 26 -8.55 -4.24 -35.48
N LEU A 27 -7.70 -4.02 -34.49
CA LEU A 27 -8.06 -4.25 -33.11
C LEU A 27 -9.08 -3.14 -32.79
N SER A 28 -10.34 -3.40 -33.08
CA SER A 28 -11.43 -2.77 -32.34
C SER A 28 -11.23 -3.26 -30.89
N ALA A 29 -10.42 -2.52 -30.16
CA ALA A 29 -10.44 -2.59 -28.72
C ALA A 29 -11.87 -2.22 -28.34
N CYS A 30 -12.66 -3.19 -27.92
CA CYS A 30 -13.76 -2.90 -27.01
C CYS A 30 -13.06 -2.35 -25.77
N SER A 31 -12.89 -1.03 -25.69
CA SER A 31 -12.64 -0.40 -24.43
C SER A 31 -13.86 -0.75 -23.57
N SER A 32 -13.67 -1.55 -22.56
CA SER A 32 -14.63 -1.60 -21.49
C SER A 32 -14.57 -0.20 -20.87
N ASP A 33 -15.49 0.68 -21.29
CA ASP A 33 -15.76 1.91 -20.58
C ASP A 33 -16.26 1.52 -19.17
N ASN A 34 -15.32 1.27 -18.26
CA ASN A 34 -15.60 1.25 -16.84
C ASN A 34 -15.57 2.72 -16.37
N PRO A 35 -16.73 3.39 -16.30
CA PRO A 35 -16.75 4.78 -15.89
C PRO A 35 -16.18 4.90 -14.48
N ALA A 36 -15.36 5.91 -14.26
CA ALA A 36 -14.87 6.23 -12.92
C ALA A 36 -16.06 6.36 -11.95
N ILE A 37 -15.92 5.82 -10.74
CA ILE A 37 -16.96 5.90 -9.72
C ILE A 37 -16.97 7.32 -9.18
N THR A 38 -18.04 8.07 -9.43
CA THR A 38 -18.16 9.49 -9.06
C THR A 38 -19.16 9.75 -7.94
N ASP A 39 -20.12 8.85 -7.72
CA ASP A 39 -21.05 8.96 -6.60
C ASP A 39 -20.42 8.49 -5.28
N CYS A 40 -20.95 8.96 -4.14
CA CYS A 40 -20.56 8.53 -2.80
C CYS A 40 -21.71 7.74 -2.14
N GLN A 41 -22.20 6.72 -2.84
CA GLN A 41 -23.35 5.94 -2.40
C GLN A 41 -22.92 4.54 -1.95
N ALA A 42 -23.54 4.06 -0.87
CA ALA A 42 -23.38 2.68 -0.42
C ALA A 42 -23.92 1.69 -1.46
N LYS A 43 -23.18 0.61 -1.71
CA LYS A 43 -23.59 -0.48 -2.61
C LYS A 43 -23.15 -1.82 -2.01
N HIS A 44 -24.01 -2.81 -2.09
CA HIS A 44 -23.71 -4.19 -1.67
C HIS A 44 -23.20 -4.32 -0.22
N GLY A 45 -23.70 -3.49 0.71
CA GLY A 45 -23.25 -3.48 2.10
C GLY A 45 -21.92 -2.80 2.35
N VAL A 46 -21.32 -2.20 1.32
CA VAL A 46 -20.07 -1.43 1.38
C VAL A 46 -20.40 0.06 1.39
N GLN A 47 -19.98 0.77 2.44
CA GLN A 47 -20.28 2.17 2.66
C GLN A 47 -19.04 3.04 2.41
N PRO A 48 -19.05 3.95 1.43
CA PRO A 48 -17.92 4.85 1.19
C PRO A 48 -17.93 6.04 2.15
N VAL A 49 -16.72 6.54 2.44
CA VAL A 49 -16.45 7.83 3.08
C VAL A 49 -15.56 8.60 2.12
N CYS A 50 -16.06 9.68 1.51
CA CYS A 50 -15.47 10.32 0.34
C CYS A 50 -14.94 11.71 0.68
N THR A 51 -13.78 11.77 1.35
CA THR A 51 -13.12 13.03 1.73
C THR A 51 -11.60 12.91 1.75
N PHE A 52 -11.08 11.90 1.07
CA PHE A 52 -9.65 11.56 1.08
C PHE A 52 -8.98 11.79 -0.28
N HIS A 53 -7.66 11.60 -0.33
CA HIS A 53 -6.83 11.70 -1.53
C HIS A 53 -5.86 10.52 -1.58
N ASN A 54 -6.22 9.46 -2.33
CA ASN A 54 -5.45 8.23 -2.41
C ASN A 54 -5.09 7.68 -1.02
N PRO A 55 -6.10 7.32 -0.18
CA PRO A 55 -5.89 6.86 1.19
C PRO A 55 -5.39 5.42 1.19
N GLU A 56 -4.08 5.25 1.15
CA GLU A 56 -3.46 3.96 0.82
C GLU A 56 -3.33 3.05 2.04
N ASP A 57 -2.92 3.58 3.20
CA ASP A 57 -2.72 2.78 4.38
C ASP A 57 -3.40 3.36 5.61
N ILE A 58 -3.78 2.46 6.55
CA ILE A 58 -4.64 2.79 7.68
C ILE A 58 -4.10 2.12 8.95
N GLU A 59 -3.91 2.92 10.01
CA GLU A 59 -3.62 2.44 11.36
C GLU A 59 -4.74 2.82 12.35
N LEU A 60 -5.04 1.93 13.29
CA LEU A 60 -6.01 2.19 14.35
C LEU A 60 -5.28 2.75 15.60
N LEU A 61 -5.70 3.93 16.06
CA LEU A 61 -5.13 4.53 17.26
C LEU A 61 -5.52 3.78 18.54
N PRO A 62 -4.77 3.97 19.64
CA PRO A 62 -5.05 3.29 20.92
C PRO A 62 -6.43 3.58 21.51
N ASP A 63 -7.06 4.69 21.11
CA ASP A 63 -8.44 5.04 21.50
C ASP A 63 -9.51 4.13 20.89
N ARG A 64 -9.12 3.23 19.97
CA ARG A 64 -9.96 2.24 19.29
C ARG A 64 -11.08 2.82 18.44
N LYS A 65 -11.03 4.10 18.10
CA LYS A 65 -12.06 4.81 17.31
C LYS A 65 -11.48 5.79 16.27
N THR A 66 -10.23 6.17 16.39
CA THR A 66 -9.56 7.06 15.44
C THR A 66 -8.63 6.27 14.56
N LEU A 67 -8.71 6.49 13.26
CA LEU A 67 -7.79 5.96 12.26
C LEU A 67 -6.76 7.02 11.88
N LEU A 68 -5.50 6.63 11.76
CA LEU A 68 -4.48 7.39 11.06
C LEU A 68 -4.42 6.86 9.63
N ILE A 69 -4.48 7.74 8.66
CA ILE A 69 -4.56 7.39 7.24
C ILE A 69 -3.47 8.12 6.47
N SER A 70 -2.69 7.37 5.67
CA SER A 70 -1.75 7.96 4.73
C SER A 70 -2.45 8.33 3.44
N GLN A 71 -2.25 9.56 2.98
CA GLN A 71 -2.72 10.07 1.70
C GLN A 71 -1.51 10.31 0.79
N MET A 72 -1.32 9.47 -0.22
CA MET A 72 -0.10 9.48 -1.05
C MET A 72 0.07 10.73 -1.92
N GLY A 73 -0.89 11.63 -1.94
CA GLY A 73 -0.92 12.69 -2.91
C GLY A 73 -1.44 12.19 -4.26
N ARG A 74 -0.91 12.69 -5.38
CA ARG A 74 -1.44 12.33 -6.70
C ARG A 74 -1.09 10.89 -7.11
N SER A 75 0.12 10.46 -6.87
CA SER A 75 0.58 9.08 -7.10
C SER A 75 2.01 8.90 -6.60
N MET A 76 2.50 7.65 -6.55
CA MET A 76 3.92 7.36 -6.28
C MET A 76 4.87 8.02 -7.29
N ALA A 77 4.46 8.11 -8.56
CA ALA A 77 5.27 8.74 -9.61
C ALA A 77 5.29 10.28 -9.50
N HIS A 78 4.27 10.86 -8.85
CA HIS A 78 4.13 12.30 -8.60
C HIS A 78 3.96 12.53 -7.10
N ALA A 79 5.00 12.17 -6.35
CA ALA A 79 5.04 12.18 -4.91
C ALA A 79 5.21 13.61 -4.37
N ASP A 80 4.16 14.39 -4.52
CA ASP A 80 4.03 15.74 -4.00
C ASP A 80 2.67 15.93 -3.31
N GLN A 81 2.64 16.74 -2.26
CA GLN A 81 1.41 17.17 -1.59
C GLN A 81 0.57 16.03 -0.99
N GLY A 82 1.22 14.98 -0.50
CA GLY A 82 0.55 14.00 0.36
C GLY A 82 0.39 14.51 1.78
N SER A 83 -0.27 13.74 2.61
CA SER A 83 -0.50 14.07 4.02
C SER A 83 -0.85 12.85 4.86
N LEU A 84 -0.71 13.00 6.17
CA LEU A 84 -1.32 12.12 7.16
C LEU A 84 -2.56 12.82 7.72
N VAL A 85 -3.65 12.09 7.90
CA VAL A 85 -4.88 12.59 8.49
C VAL A 85 -5.40 11.66 9.56
N PHE A 86 -6.11 12.20 10.53
CA PHE A 86 -6.92 11.44 11.48
C PHE A 86 -8.37 11.37 11.01
N PHE A 87 -8.98 10.23 11.14
CA PHE A 87 -10.39 10.02 10.88
C PHE A 87 -11.07 9.39 12.10
N ASN A 88 -12.01 10.10 12.70
CA ASN A 88 -12.79 9.57 13.81
C ASN A 88 -13.98 8.76 13.25
N THR A 89 -14.02 7.46 13.52
CA THR A 89 -15.03 6.54 12.97
C THR A 89 -16.44 6.75 13.56
N GLN A 90 -16.54 7.39 14.72
CA GLN A 90 -17.83 7.66 15.38
C GLN A 90 -18.45 8.97 14.90
N THR A 91 -17.65 10.03 14.81
CA THR A 91 -18.13 11.36 14.36
C THR A 91 -18.00 11.55 12.86
N GLN A 92 -17.26 10.67 12.16
CA GLN A 92 -16.92 10.76 10.74
C GLN A 92 -16.19 12.06 10.35
N THR A 93 -15.43 12.60 11.27
CA THR A 93 -14.64 13.82 11.04
C THR A 93 -13.21 13.48 10.65
N VAL A 94 -12.68 14.20 9.66
CA VAL A 94 -11.27 14.17 9.24
C VAL A 94 -10.57 15.41 9.76
N THR A 95 -9.41 15.21 10.39
CA THR A 95 -8.55 16.30 10.85
C THR A 95 -7.12 16.09 10.36
N PRO A 96 -6.39 17.17 9.99
CA PRO A 96 -4.99 17.05 9.59
C PRO A 96 -4.13 16.49 10.72
N ALA A 97 -3.19 15.60 10.39
CA ALA A 97 -2.19 15.08 11.31
C ALA A 97 -0.79 15.60 10.95
N PHE A 98 -0.41 15.59 9.67
CA PHE A 98 0.84 16.14 9.16
C PHE A 98 0.82 16.27 7.63
N PRO A 99 1.40 17.37 7.04
CA PRO A 99 1.87 18.58 7.71
C PRO A 99 0.71 19.44 8.21
N LEU A 100 1.01 20.32 9.18
CA LEU A 100 0.05 21.30 9.67
C LEU A 100 0.29 22.66 9.01
N ASP A 101 -0.78 23.40 8.73
CA ASP A 101 -0.69 24.74 8.10
C ASP A 101 -0.10 25.80 9.00
N ASN A 102 -0.22 25.64 10.33
CA ASN A 102 0.32 26.59 11.30
C ASN A 102 1.62 26.05 11.91
N PRO A 103 2.80 26.56 11.51
CA PRO A 103 4.08 26.10 12.02
C PRO A 103 4.34 26.45 13.49
N GLN A 104 3.50 27.27 14.14
CA GLN A 104 3.68 27.59 15.56
C GLN A 104 3.44 26.41 16.51
N SER A 105 2.72 25.38 16.05
CA SER A 105 2.61 24.10 16.78
C SER A 105 3.73 23.12 16.42
N SER A 106 4.52 23.41 15.41
CA SER A 106 5.62 22.58 14.90
C SER A 106 7.01 23.19 15.14
N ALA A 107 7.10 24.25 15.97
CA ALA A 107 8.37 24.70 16.51
C ALA A 107 8.86 23.65 17.54
N VAL A 108 9.17 22.47 17.02
CA VAL A 108 9.86 21.44 17.78
C VAL A 108 11.28 21.99 18.01
N PRO A 109 11.75 22.09 19.25
CA PRO A 109 13.13 22.49 19.50
C PRO A 109 14.08 21.59 18.68
N GLU A 110 15.21 22.15 18.26
CA GLU A 110 16.29 21.43 17.54
C GLU A 110 16.72 20.13 18.28
N ALA A 111 16.38 20.01 19.55
CA ALA A 111 16.58 18.84 20.41
C ALA A 111 15.55 17.69 20.22
N ALA A 112 14.60 17.81 19.34
CA ALA A 112 13.52 16.81 19.20
C ALA A 112 13.75 15.75 18.13
N ASN A 113 14.89 15.76 17.46
CA ASN A 113 15.34 14.69 16.59
C ASN A 113 15.98 13.57 17.43
N ASP A 114 15.20 12.97 18.32
CA ASP A 114 15.66 11.93 19.24
C ASP A 114 15.37 10.51 18.76
N TRP A 115 14.64 10.38 17.65
CA TRP A 115 14.37 9.12 16.96
C TRP A 115 14.99 9.11 15.55
N GLY A 116 15.21 7.92 15.00
CA GLY A 116 15.78 7.80 13.70
C GLY A 116 17.32 7.81 13.67
N ALA A 117 17.89 8.06 12.51
CA ALA A 117 19.33 8.07 12.29
C ALA A 117 19.93 9.42 12.66
N SER A 118 21.19 9.41 13.16
CA SER A 118 21.91 10.62 13.54
C SER A 118 22.19 11.58 12.37
N ASP A 119 22.18 11.08 11.15
CA ASP A 119 22.38 11.83 9.91
C ASP A 119 21.07 12.27 9.24
N CYS A 120 19.93 12.11 9.92
CA CYS A 120 18.65 12.63 9.43
C CYS A 120 18.74 14.14 9.19
N PRO A 121 18.43 14.61 7.96
CA PRO A 121 18.63 16.03 7.61
C PRO A 121 17.60 16.99 8.22
N GLY A 122 16.68 16.50 9.05
CA GLY A 122 15.66 17.30 9.72
C GLY A 122 14.24 17.04 9.18
N ASN A 123 13.29 17.83 9.69
CA ASN A 123 11.88 17.73 9.36
C ASN A 123 11.65 17.91 7.84
N PRO A 124 10.83 17.08 7.19
CA PRO A 124 10.59 17.15 5.74
C PRO A 124 9.78 18.38 5.31
N GLY A 125 9.19 19.11 6.26
CA GLY A 125 8.34 20.25 5.97
C GLY A 125 7.01 19.84 5.34
N LYS A 126 6.56 20.63 4.36
CA LYS A 126 5.28 20.38 3.66
C LYS A 126 5.41 19.40 2.49
N THR A 127 6.61 19.05 2.09
CA THR A 127 6.84 18.12 0.97
C THR A 127 6.89 16.70 1.51
N ILE A 128 5.73 16.08 1.63
CA ILE A 128 5.58 14.69 2.06
C ILE A 128 4.61 13.97 1.14
N ALA A 129 4.87 12.71 0.86
CA ALA A 129 3.96 11.80 0.19
C ALA A 129 4.02 10.44 0.90
N PRO A 130 3.25 10.28 2.00
CA PRO A 130 3.28 9.09 2.82
C PRO A 130 2.63 7.91 2.08
N HIS A 131 3.24 6.73 2.20
CA HIS A 131 2.75 5.48 1.66
C HIS A 131 2.38 4.53 2.81
N GLY A 132 3.07 3.40 3.00
CA GLY A 132 2.86 2.55 4.15
C GLY A 132 3.15 3.26 5.48
N ILE A 133 2.34 2.98 6.50
CA ILE A 133 2.47 3.55 7.84
C ILE A 133 2.42 2.45 8.90
N ALA A 134 3.02 2.71 10.03
CA ALA A 134 2.96 1.83 11.19
C ALA A 134 2.76 2.63 12.47
N LEU A 135 2.05 2.03 13.42
CA LEU A 135 1.85 2.56 14.75
C LEU A 135 2.19 1.51 15.79
N ARG A 136 3.07 1.83 16.75
CA ARG A 136 3.43 0.90 17.82
C ARG A 136 3.82 1.62 19.10
N GLN A 137 3.49 1.02 20.23
CA GLN A 137 4.03 1.44 21.53
C GLN A 137 5.47 0.93 21.67
N ARG A 138 6.37 1.85 22.02
CA ARG A 138 7.78 1.57 22.30
C ARG A 138 7.96 1.00 23.70
N ASP A 139 9.15 0.46 23.97
CA ASP A 139 9.53 -0.05 25.30
C ASP A 139 9.54 1.05 26.38
N ASP A 140 9.67 2.33 25.98
CA ASP A 140 9.58 3.49 26.84
C ASP A 140 8.13 4.01 27.06
N ASN A 141 7.12 3.25 26.62
CA ASN A 141 5.69 3.54 26.67
C ASN A 141 5.21 4.71 25.78
N ARG A 142 6.07 5.31 24.98
CA ARG A 142 5.69 6.34 23.99
C ARG A 142 5.11 5.63 22.73
N TRP A 143 4.16 6.26 22.08
CA TRP A 143 3.59 5.75 20.83
C TRP A 143 4.34 6.33 19.64
N GLN A 144 4.90 5.45 18.83
CA GLN A 144 5.62 5.82 17.62
C GLN A 144 4.78 5.52 16.38
N VAL A 145 4.77 6.49 15.46
CA VAL A 145 4.32 6.33 14.08
C VAL A 145 5.54 6.37 13.17
N ALA A 146 5.60 5.45 12.23
CA ALA A 146 6.52 5.53 11.10
C ALA A 146 5.73 5.67 9.81
N ALA A 147 6.25 6.45 8.87
CA ALA A 147 5.66 6.60 7.55
C ALA A 147 6.73 6.49 6.47
N VAL A 148 6.52 5.61 5.50
CA VAL A 148 7.25 5.64 4.24
C VAL A 148 6.94 6.96 3.55
N ASN A 149 7.96 7.70 3.16
CA ASN A 149 7.81 8.97 2.45
C ASN A 149 8.53 8.93 1.10
N HIS A 150 7.84 9.37 0.06
CA HIS A 150 8.38 9.55 -1.29
C HIS A 150 8.50 11.03 -1.69
N GLY A 151 7.95 11.93 -0.88
CA GLY A 151 7.91 13.36 -1.19
C GLY A 151 9.18 14.09 -0.78
N GLY A 152 9.86 14.74 -1.73
CA GLY A 152 11.11 15.47 -1.50
C GLY A 152 12.32 14.59 -1.23
N ARG A 153 12.14 13.46 -0.57
CA ARG A 153 13.16 12.44 -0.27
C ARG A 153 12.53 11.07 -0.08
N GLU A 154 13.28 10.02 -0.35
CA GLU A 154 12.92 8.66 0.07
C GLU A 154 13.37 8.48 1.51
N SER A 155 12.43 8.17 2.41
CA SER A 155 12.74 8.09 3.84
C SER A 155 11.69 7.28 4.60
N ILE A 156 12.04 6.91 5.83
CA ILE A 156 11.08 6.57 6.89
C ILE A 156 11.04 7.76 7.84
N GLU A 157 9.92 8.45 7.89
CA GLU A 157 9.68 9.56 8.80
C GLU A 157 9.08 9.05 10.11
N MET A 158 9.55 9.55 11.23
CA MET A 158 9.15 9.10 12.57
C MET A 158 8.45 10.20 13.34
N PHE A 159 7.31 9.85 13.94
CA PHE A 159 6.49 10.77 14.73
C PHE A 159 6.15 10.13 16.08
N GLU A 160 6.03 10.96 17.10
CA GLU A 160 5.36 10.59 18.33
C GLU A 160 3.88 10.91 18.22
N LEU A 161 3.04 9.90 18.52
CA LEU A 161 1.61 10.13 18.70
C LEU A 161 1.34 10.57 20.14
N LEU A 162 0.81 11.75 20.29
CA LEU A 162 0.36 12.34 21.54
C LEU A 162 -1.15 12.48 21.53
N SER A 163 -1.76 12.39 22.70
CA SER A 163 -3.21 12.58 22.88
C SER A 163 -3.43 13.48 24.09
N ASP A 164 -4.18 14.53 23.89
CA ASP A 164 -4.59 15.47 24.92
C ASP A 164 -6.11 15.75 24.85
N ALA A 165 -6.56 16.80 25.54
CA ALA A 165 -7.98 17.18 25.58
C ALA A 165 -8.53 17.59 24.19
N ASP A 166 -7.66 18.08 23.29
CA ASP A 166 -8.01 18.52 21.95
C ASP A 166 -7.97 17.37 20.93
N GLY A 167 -7.55 16.18 21.34
CA GLY A 167 -7.49 14.97 20.51
C GLY A 167 -6.06 14.52 20.18
N PRO A 168 -5.93 13.57 19.21
CA PRO A 168 -4.62 13.07 18.81
C PRO A 168 -3.85 14.11 17.98
N ARG A 169 -2.53 14.11 18.12
CA ARG A 169 -1.61 14.90 17.30
C ARG A 169 -0.30 14.16 17.07
N LEU A 170 0.37 14.45 15.98
CA LEU A 170 1.69 13.93 15.65
C LEU A 170 2.76 15.00 15.91
N GLU A 171 3.83 14.61 16.57
CA GLU A 171 5.08 15.37 16.66
C GLU A 171 6.18 14.65 15.92
N TRP A 172 6.78 15.31 14.92
CA TRP A 172 7.90 14.74 14.19
C TRP A 172 9.13 14.58 15.11
N ARG A 173 9.78 13.41 15.06
CA ARG A 173 10.88 13.03 15.96
C ARG A 173 12.16 12.63 15.26
N GLY A 174 12.14 12.43 13.96
CA GLY A 174 13.33 12.03 13.21
C GLY A 174 13.01 11.32 11.91
N CYS A 175 14.05 10.85 11.26
CA CYS A 175 13.94 10.10 10.04
C CYS A 175 15.11 9.14 9.81
N VAL A 176 14.93 8.23 8.87
CA VAL A 176 15.99 7.36 8.35
C VAL A 176 15.98 7.44 6.84
N ILE A 177 17.14 7.78 6.27
CA ILE A 177 17.34 7.86 4.81
C ILE A 177 17.99 6.55 4.35
N PRO A 178 17.40 5.83 3.38
CA PRO A 178 17.99 4.61 2.87
C PRO A 178 19.11 4.90 1.86
N GLN A 179 19.80 3.83 1.46
CA GLN A 179 20.72 3.88 0.33
C GLN A 179 20.02 4.32 -0.95
N SER A 180 20.73 5.05 -1.81
CA SER A 180 20.23 5.48 -3.12
C SER A 180 19.74 4.27 -3.96
N GLY A 181 18.63 4.47 -4.66
CA GLY A 181 17.94 3.41 -5.42
C GLY A 181 16.91 2.63 -4.61
N THR A 182 16.90 2.73 -3.29
CA THR A 182 15.85 2.13 -2.47
C THR A 182 14.50 2.78 -2.78
N TYR A 183 13.46 1.95 -2.89
CA TYR A 183 12.09 2.38 -3.08
C TYR A 183 11.20 1.60 -2.11
N PHE A 184 10.88 2.24 -1.00
CA PHE A 184 10.03 1.64 0.03
C PHE A 184 8.58 1.53 -0.43
N ASN A 185 7.88 0.54 0.11
CA ASN A 185 6.43 0.45 0.00
C ASN A 185 5.80 0.59 1.39
N ASP A 186 6.18 -0.29 2.31
CA ASP A 186 5.56 -0.40 3.62
C ASP A 186 6.60 -0.53 4.73
N VAL A 187 6.16 -0.29 5.98
CA VAL A 187 7.00 -0.30 7.17
C VAL A 187 6.24 -0.92 8.35
N SER A 188 6.95 -1.65 9.21
CA SER A 188 6.43 -2.11 10.49
C SER A 188 7.46 -1.86 11.60
N LEU A 189 6.99 -1.41 12.77
CA LEU A 189 7.83 -0.90 13.86
C LEU A 189 8.21 -1.98 14.86
N LEU A 190 9.47 -1.96 15.30
CA LEU A 190 9.96 -2.68 16.47
C LEU A 190 9.74 -1.85 17.74
N ARG A 191 9.58 -2.50 18.89
CA ARG A 191 9.38 -1.80 20.17
C ARG A 191 10.59 -0.99 20.63
N ASN A 192 11.78 -1.33 20.16
CA ASN A 192 12.99 -0.58 20.47
C ASN A 192 13.21 0.69 19.62
N GLY A 193 12.27 1.02 18.74
CA GLY A 193 12.36 2.17 17.84
C GLY A 193 12.97 1.88 16.47
N GLY A 194 13.44 0.64 16.23
CA GLY A 194 13.80 0.16 14.90
C GLY A 194 12.56 -0.18 14.06
N PHE A 195 12.79 -0.66 12.84
CA PHE A 195 11.71 -1.06 11.95
C PHE A 195 12.17 -2.11 10.94
N VAL A 196 11.21 -2.76 10.30
CA VAL A 196 11.38 -3.44 9.02
C VAL A 196 10.63 -2.67 7.94
N ALA A 197 11.19 -2.62 6.73
CA ALA A 197 10.55 -1.96 5.60
C ALA A 197 10.76 -2.76 4.33
N SER A 198 9.77 -2.76 3.46
CA SER A 198 9.85 -3.43 2.16
C SER A 198 10.46 -2.53 1.11
N HIS A 199 11.44 -3.05 0.37
CA HIS A 199 11.98 -2.46 -0.84
C HIS A 199 11.38 -3.17 -2.06
N MET A 200 10.78 -2.40 -2.97
CA MET A 200 10.08 -2.96 -4.12
C MET A 200 11.01 -3.33 -5.28
N PHE A 201 11.73 -2.34 -5.79
CA PHE A 201 12.62 -2.42 -6.94
C PHE A 201 13.50 -1.17 -6.99
N ASP A 202 14.57 -1.18 -7.80
CA ASP A 202 15.45 -0.04 -7.94
C ASP A 202 14.71 1.17 -8.53
N LYS A 203 14.53 2.21 -7.69
CA LYS A 203 13.85 3.45 -8.05
C LYS A 203 14.53 4.19 -9.21
N HIS A 204 15.84 4.08 -9.30
CA HIS A 204 16.67 4.79 -10.26
C HIS A 204 17.05 3.95 -11.49
N ALA A 205 16.47 2.76 -11.65
CA ALA A 205 16.67 1.97 -12.86
C ALA A 205 16.23 2.73 -14.11
N SER A 206 16.86 2.42 -15.25
CA SER A 206 16.53 3.02 -16.54
C SER A 206 15.04 2.79 -16.89
N HIS A 207 14.53 3.57 -17.82
CA HIS A 207 13.15 3.43 -18.30
C HIS A 207 13.15 2.83 -19.73
N LEU A 208 12.20 1.93 -19.96
CA LEU A 208 11.89 1.36 -21.26
C LEU A 208 10.40 1.60 -21.55
N LEU A 209 10.08 2.29 -22.64
CA LEU A 209 8.70 2.66 -23.00
C LEU A 209 7.94 3.39 -21.87
N GLY A 210 8.65 4.25 -21.13
CA GLY A 210 8.09 5.02 -20.02
C GLY A 210 7.98 4.25 -18.69
N MET A 211 8.34 2.98 -18.65
CA MET A 211 8.24 2.12 -17.48
C MET A 211 9.64 1.83 -16.91
N ASN A 212 9.78 1.86 -15.58
CA ASN A 212 11.02 1.51 -14.89
C ASN A 212 11.40 0.06 -15.21
N THR A 213 12.63 -0.17 -15.67
CA THR A 213 13.09 -1.51 -16.11
C THR A 213 13.18 -2.50 -14.95
N SER A 214 13.44 -2.06 -13.72
CA SER A 214 13.44 -2.93 -12.55
C SER A 214 12.02 -3.40 -12.21
N MET A 215 11.02 -2.51 -12.33
CA MET A 215 9.61 -2.89 -12.21
C MET A 215 9.19 -3.89 -13.28
N LEU A 216 9.59 -3.70 -14.55
CA LEU A 216 9.34 -4.67 -15.61
C LEU A 216 9.92 -6.05 -15.30
N LYS A 217 11.13 -6.10 -14.76
CA LYS A 217 11.74 -7.36 -14.31
C LYS A 217 10.94 -8.02 -13.19
N ALA A 218 10.44 -7.23 -12.22
CA ALA A 218 9.57 -7.74 -11.16
C ALA A 218 8.29 -8.38 -11.73
N MET A 219 7.64 -7.70 -12.68
CA MET A 219 6.44 -8.22 -13.36
C MET A 219 6.72 -9.57 -14.09
N LEU A 220 7.97 -9.80 -14.49
CA LEU A 220 8.42 -11.06 -15.09
C LEU A 220 8.93 -12.08 -14.04
N GLY A 221 8.74 -11.81 -12.74
CA GLY A 221 9.09 -12.71 -11.65
C GLY A 221 10.53 -12.59 -11.14
N SER A 222 11.31 -11.61 -11.62
CA SER A 222 12.66 -11.38 -11.08
C SER A 222 12.59 -10.85 -9.65
N HIS A 223 13.50 -11.32 -8.79
CA HIS A 223 13.61 -10.90 -7.41
C HIS A 223 14.24 -9.51 -7.30
N THR A 224 13.42 -8.48 -7.44
CA THR A 224 13.85 -7.07 -7.43
C THR A 224 13.81 -6.44 -6.06
N GLY A 225 13.00 -6.99 -5.16
CA GLY A 225 12.76 -6.46 -3.83
C GLY A 225 13.25 -7.38 -2.72
N TYR A 226 13.29 -6.83 -1.52
CA TYR A 226 13.68 -7.50 -0.29
C TYR A 226 13.18 -6.71 0.93
N VAL A 227 13.28 -7.29 2.12
CA VAL A 227 12.98 -6.60 3.39
C VAL A 227 14.28 -6.09 4.00
N LEU A 228 14.28 -4.81 4.36
CA LEU A 228 15.32 -4.15 5.15
C LEU A 228 14.88 -4.07 6.61
N GLU A 229 15.76 -4.39 7.54
CA GLU A 229 15.64 -4.03 8.94
C GLU A 229 16.60 -2.89 9.24
N TRP A 230 16.13 -1.88 9.97
CA TRP A 230 16.95 -0.82 10.52
C TRP A 230 16.90 -0.83 12.04
N GLN A 231 18.05 -0.70 12.66
CA GLN A 231 18.20 -0.60 14.10
C GLN A 231 18.95 0.68 14.46
N PRO A 232 18.57 1.40 15.53
CA PRO A 232 19.27 2.61 15.96
C PRO A 232 20.77 2.39 16.20
N ALA A 233 21.15 1.23 16.73
CA ALA A 233 22.54 0.92 17.09
C ALA A 233 23.39 0.40 15.91
N SER A 234 22.80 -0.18 14.89
CA SER A 234 23.54 -0.92 13.84
C SER A 234 23.21 -0.51 12.40
N GLY A 235 22.19 0.33 12.21
CA GLY A 235 21.77 0.74 10.87
C GLY A 235 21.02 -0.36 10.10
N PHE A 236 21.10 -0.33 8.77
CA PHE A 236 20.39 -1.24 7.90
C PHE A 236 21.06 -2.60 7.74
N ARG A 237 20.23 -3.64 7.65
CA ARG A 237 20.58 -4.96 7.11
C ARG A 237 19.45 -5.51 6.25
N VAL A 238 19.76 -6.35 5.29
CA VAL A 238 18.78 -7.11 4.50
C VAL A 238 18.47 -8.42 5.22
N LEU A 239 17.20 -8.81 5.27
CA LEU A 239 16.80 -10.14 5.70
C LEU A 239 17.11 -11.14 4.57
N GLU A 240 17.93 -12.15 4.84
CA GLU A 240 18.61 -12.98 3.84
C GLU A 240 17.65 -13.67 2.84
N GLU A 241 16.54 -14.24 3.32
CA GLU A 241 15.61 -14.97 2.46
C GLU A 241 14.32 -14.17 2.12
N SER A 242 14.39 -12.85 2.27
CA SER A 242 13.26 -11.96 1.97
C SER A 242 13.12 -11.58 0.50
N TYR A 243 14.11 -11.91 -0.35
CA TYR A 243 14.08 -11.51 -1.76
C TYR A 243 12.86 -12.05 -2.50
N GLY A 244 12.28 -11.21 -3.36
CA GLY A 244 11.12 -11.56 -4.16
C GLY A 244 10.83 -10.55 -5.27
N ALA A 245 9.89 -10.91 -6.13
CA ALA A 245 9.44 -10.06 -7.22
C ALA A 245 8.50 -8.97 -6.70
N MET A 246 9.06 -7.81 -6.35
CA MET A 246 8.38 -6.65 -5.77
C MET A 246 7.79 -6.98 -4.38
N ILE A 247 8.53 -6.69 -3.32
CA ILE A 247 7.98 -6.78 -1.96
C ILE A 247 7.06 -5.57 -1.74
N ASN A 248 5.82 -5.85 -1.32
CA ASN A 248 4.81 -4.84 -1.05
C ASN A 248 4.61 -4.69 0.47
N GLY A 249 3.48 -5.10 1.04
CA GLY A 249 3.23 -5.00 2.47
C GLY A 249 4.22 -5.79 3.32
N VAL A 250 4.52 -5.29 4.50
CA VAL A 250 5.37 -5.93 5.51
C VAL A 250 4.77 -5.74 6.91
N GLU A 251 4.77 -6.80 7.74
CA GLU A 251 4.26 -6.72 9.11
C GLU A 251 5.09 -7.55 10.07
N LEU A 252 5.21 -7.08 11.31
CA LEU A 252 5.89 -7.77 12.41
C LEU A 252 4.90 -8.51 13.31
N SER A 253 5.32 -9.65 13.85
CA SER A 253 4.61 -10.27 14.97
C SER A 253 4.71 -9.41 16.23
N ALA A 254 3.75 -9.59 17.15
CA ALA A 254 3.69 -8.81 18.39
C ALA A 254 4.93 -8.96 19.28
N ASP A 255 5.62 -10.09 19.20
CA ASP A 255 6.84 -10.41 19.94
C ASP A 255 8.14 -10.02 19.22
N ASP A 256 8.06 -9.35 18.06
CA ASP A 256 9.20 -8.97 17.21
C ASP A 256 10.03 -10.15 16.66
N GLN A 257 9.52 -11.39 16.70
CA GLN A 257 10.27 -12.56 16.24
C GLN A 257 10.10 -12.87 14.77
N HIS A 258 8.96 -12.55 14.19
CA HIS A 258 8.62 -12.90 12.81
C HIS A 258 8.30 -11.67 11.96
N VAL A 259 8.65 -11.77 10.69
CA VAL A 259 8.30 -10.79 9.65
C VAL A 259 7.44 -11.49 8.61
N PHE A 260 6.32 -10.87 8.26
CA PHE A 260 5.45 -11.29 7.16
C PHE A 260 5.64 -10.30 6.01
N ALA A 261 5.92 -10.81 4.82
CA ALA A 261 6.24 -9.98 3.66
C ALA A 261 5.47 -10.45 2.42
N ASN A 262 4.73 -9.54 1.81
CA ASN A 262 3.97 -9.79 0.60
C ASN A 262 4.87 -9.68 -0.63
N VAL A 263 5.01 -10.77 -1.38
CA VAL A 263 5.72 -10.81 -2.65
C VAL A 263 4.70 -10.63 -3.77
N TYR A 264 4.51 -9.40 -4.23
CA TYR A 264 3.38 -8.99 -5.06
C TYR A 264 3.29 -9.77 -6.39
N PHE A 265 4.37 -9.81 -7.18
CA PHE A 265 4.42 -10.56 -8.43
C PHE A 265 4.93 -12.00 -8.27
N GLY A 266 5.24 -12.43 -7.05
CA GLY A 266 5.58 -13.81 -6.72
C GLY A 266 4.40 -14.62 -6.20
N ASP A 267 3.22 -14.00 -6.02
CA ASP A 267 2.01 -14.63 -5.50
C ASP A 267 2.24 -15.38 -4.17
N GLU A 268 3.06 -14.80 -3.31
CA GLU A 268 3.50 -15.41 -2.07
C GLU A 268 3.49 -14.40 -0.91
N ILE A 269 3.13 -14.88 0.27
CA ILE A 269 3.39 -14.18 1.53
C ILE A 269 4.39 -15.01 2.31
N LYS A 270 5.56 -14.46 2.56
CA LYS A 270 6.64 -15.10 3.32
C LYS A 270 6.47 -14.85 4.80
N LYS A 271 6.69 -15.89 5.62
CA LYS A 271 6.95 -15.77 7.05
C LYS A 271 8.43 -15.99 7.28
N LEU A 272 9.11 -14.99 7.81
CA LEU A 272 10.56 -15.01 8.06
C LEU A 272 10.82 -15.01 9.57
N ASP A 273 11.86 -15.72 10.00
CA ASP A 273 12.50 -15.44 11.28
C ASP A 273 13.27 -14.11 11.17
N ARG A 274 12.93 -13.16 12.03
CA ARG A 274 13.52 -11.80 11.91
C ARG A 274 15.02 -11.81 12.18
N VAL A 275 15.49 -12.58 13.16
CA VAL A 275 16.89 -12.55 13.59
C VAL A 275 17.81 -13.19 12.56
N SER A 276 17.47 -14.39 12.10
CA SER A 276 18.26 -15.12 11.10
C SER A 276 17.99 -14.67 9.67
N GLY A 277 16.84 -14.01 9.40
CA GLY A 277 16.40 -13.66 8.06
C GLY A 277 15.91 -14.85 7.23
N LYS A 278 15.77 -16.04 7.83
CA LYS A 278 15.37 -17.26 7.12
C LYS A 278 13.86 -17.36 6.95
N GLN A 279 13.43 -17.89 5.82
CA GLN A 279 12.04 -18.21 5.56
C GLN A 279 11.62 -19.46 6.33
N LEU A 280 10.56 -19.35 7.14
CA LEU A 280 10.01 -20.43 7.95
C LEU A 280 8.84 -21.11 7.25
N ALA A 281 8.00 -20.34 6.57
CA ALA A 281 6.78 -20.79 5.91
C ALA A 281 6.33 -19.76 4.89
N SER A 282 5.31 -20.11 4.11
CA SER A 282 4.65 -19.18 3.18
C SER A 282 3.18 -19.53 2.98
N ALA A 283 2.42 -18.56 2.47
CA ALA A 283 1.08 -18.73 1.95
C ALA A 283 1.03 -18.28 0.50
N THR A 284 0.22 -18.91 -0.34
CA THR A 284 -0.01 -18.48 -1.72
C THR A 284 -1.15 -17.47 -1.73
N VAL A 285 -0.86 -16.24 -2.13
CA VAL A 285 -1.84 -15.16 -2.31
C VAL A 285 -1.41 -14.33 -3.51
N THR A 286 -2.27 -14.26 -4.52
CA THR A 286 -1.98 -13.53 -5.76
C THR A 286 -2.04 -12.03 -5.54
N ARG A 287 -0.99 -11.32 -5.87
CA ARG A 287 -0.87 -9.85 -5.84
C ARG A 287 -1.34 -9.25 -4.51
N ALA A 288 -0.78 -9.78 -3.40
CA ALA A 288 -1.02 -9.25 -2.07
C ALA A 288 -0.41 -7.86 -1.91
N ASP A 289 -1.22 -6.90 -1.48
CA ASP A 289 -0.82 -5.52 -1.19
C ASP A 289 -0.42 -5.40 0.28
N ASN A 290 -1.19 -4.75 1.16
CA ASN A 290 -0.82 -4.57 2.56
C ASN A 290 -1.40 -5.65 3.49
N LEU A 291 -0.79 -5.75 4.67
CA LEU A 291 -1.23 -6.61 5.77
C LEU A 291 -1.63 -5.77 6.98
N ALA A 292 -2.54 -6.30 7.79
CA ALA A 292 -2.88 -5.73 9.09
C ALA A 292 -3.30 -6.84 10.06
N TRP A 293 -3.03 -6.67 11.35
CA TRP A 293 -3.53 -7.57 12.36
C TRP A 293 -5.01 -7.32 12.67
N ASP A 294 -5.79 -8.39 12.77
CA ASP A 294 -7.13 -8.33 13.36
C ASP A 294 -7.08 -8.44 14.90
N ASP A 295 -8.21 -8.23 15.55
CA ASP A 295 -8.31 -8.28 17.02
C ASP A 295 -8.08 -9.69 17.61
N GLN A 296 -8.05 -10.73 16.78
CA GLN A 296 -7.79 -12.11 17.20
C GLN A 296 -6.38 -12.59 16.86
N GLY A 297 -5.50 -11.67 16.44
CA GLY A 297 -4.11 -11.98 16.11
C GLY A 297 -3.93 -12.76 14.81
N ARG A 298 -4.84 -12.58 13.84
CA ARG A 298 -4.70 -13.09 12.47
C ARG A 298 -4.34 -11.94 11.53
N LEU A 299 -3.71 -12.26 10.42
CA LEU A 299 -3.39 -11.26 9.39
C LEU A 299 -4.56 -11.11 8.43
N LEU A 300 -4.96 -9.87 8.19
CA LEU A 300 -5.84 -9.48 7.09
C LEU A 300 -4.98 -8.98 5.95
N VAL A 301 -5.16 -9.54 4.78
CA VAL A 301 -4.41 -9.20 3.57
C VAL A 301 -5.39 -8.76 2.50
N VAL A 302 -5.12 -7.64 1.86
CA VAL A 302 -5.85 -7.23 0.66
C VAL A 302 -5.04 -7.60 -0.56
N ALA A 303 -5.68 -8.27 -1.51
CA ALA A 303 -5.06 -8.77 -2.73
C ALA A 303 -5.82 -8.25 -3.95
N HIS A 304 -5.08 -7.80 -4.97
CA HIS A 304 -5.68 -7.28 -6.20
C HIS A 304 -6.16 -8.39 -7.11
N GLY A 305 -7.36 -8.22 -7.64
CA GLY A 305 -7.91 -9.03 -8.72
C GLY A 305 -7.66 -8.40 -10.09
N GLY A 306 -8.43 -8.83 -11.10
CA GLY A 306 -8.31 -8.33 -12.46
C GLY A 306 -7.00 -8.73 -13.14
N ASN A 307 -6.71 -8.12 -14.27
CA ASN A 307 -5.48 -8.32 -15.03
C ASN A 307 -4.57 -7.09 -14.96
N LEU A 308 -3.36 -7.19 -15.51
CA LEU A 308 -2.38 -6.10 -15.48
C LEU A 308 -2.79 -4.86 -16.28
N LEU A 309 -3.65 -5.02 -17.31
CA LEU A 309 -4.16 -3.88 -18.07
C LEU A 309 -5.17 -3.08 -17.24
N GLU A 310 -6.06 -3.76 -16.53
CA GLU A 310 -7.02 -3.12 -15.60
C GLU A 310 -6.29 -2.42 -14.45
N GLN A 311 -5.22 -3.01 -13.94
CA GLN A 311 -4.37 -2.40 -12.93
C GLN A 311 -3.67 -1.15 -13.46
N ASN A 312 -3.11 -1.22 -14.69
CA ASN A 312 -2.46 -0.09 -15.33
C ASN A 312 -3.45 1.05 -15.60
N GLU A 313 -4.69 0.75 -15.91
CA GLU A 313 -5.76 1.75 -16.07
C GLU A 313 -5.94 2.55 -14.78
N CYS A 314 -6.01 1.89 -13.62
CA CYS A 314 -6.08 2.59 -12.33
C CYS A 314 -4.85 3.47 -12.08
N ILE A 315 -3.66 2.98 -12.36
CA ILE A 315 -2.40 3.71 -12.14
C ILE A 315 -2.29 4.93 -13.08
N SER A 316 -2.81 4.80 -14.31
CA SER A 316 -2.74 5.87 -15.33
C SER A 316 -3.68 7.04 -15.07
N HIS A 317 -4.68 6.86 -14.18
CA HIS A 317 -5.65 7.89 -13.82
C HIS A 317 -5.61 8.17 -12.30
N PRO A 318 -4.48 8.71 -11.78
CA PRO A 318 -4.32 8.95 -10.36
C PRO A 318 -5.38 9.91 -9.83
N GLY A 319 -5.91 9.62 -8.66
CA GLY A 319 -6.98 10.41 -8.03
C GLY A 319 -8.40 10.04 -8.49
N SER A 320 -8.54 9.16 -9.49
CA SER A 320 -9.83 8.61 -9.89
C SER A 320 -10.17 7.35 -9.12
N ASN A 321 -11.42 7.18 -8.73
CA ASN A 321 -11.90 5.93 -8.14
C ASN A 321 -12.00 4.87 -9.24
N CYS A 322 -11.09 3.93 -9.26
CA CYS A 322 -11.09 2.85 -10.23
C CYS A 322 -11.91 1.64 -9.76
N VAL A 323 -12.14 0.70 -10.67
CA VAL A 323 -12.99 -0.48 -10.43
C VAL A 323 -12.18 -1.77 -10.27
N LEU A 324 -10.86 -1.69 -10.11
CA LEU A 324 -10.00 -2.86 -9.96
C LEU A 324 -10.49 -3.75 -8.81
N PRO A 325 -10.85 -5.01 -9.07
CA PRO A 325 -11.31 -5.92 -8.02
C PRO A 325 -10.25 -6.14 -6.95
N TYR A 326 -10.70 -6.41 -5.72
CA TYR A 326 -9.84 -6.84 -4.64
C TYR A 326 -10.51 -7.91 -3.79
N SER A 327 -9.70 -8.68 -3.10
CA SER A 327 -10.14 -9.68 -2.13
C SER A 327 -9.54 -9.38 -0.76
N ILE A 328 -10.27 -9.72 0.30
CA ILE A 328 -9.76 -9.72 1.67
C ILE A 328 -9.55 -11.17 2.07
N ILE A 329 -8.32 -11.49 2.46
CA ILE A 329 -7.87 -12.82 2.83
C ILE A 329 -7.38 -12.76 4.28
N ARG A 330 -7.80 -13.72 5.07
CA ARG A 330 -7.36 -13.90 6.45
C ARG A 330 -6.32 -15.01 6.51
N ILE A 331 -5.22 -14.77 7.21
CA ILE A 331 -4.14 -15.75 7.37
C ILE A 331 -3.91 -16.04 8.85
N ASP A 332 -3.87 -17.32 9.19
CA ASP A 332 -3.38 -17.79 10.47
C ASP A 332 -1.85 -17.65 10.50
N PRO A 333 -1.27 -16.83 11.39
CA PRO A 333 0.16 -16.57 11.37
C PRO A 333 1.00 -17.76 11.86
N GLN A 334 0.41 -18.76 12.51
CA GLN A 334 1.12 -19.95 12.98
C GLN A 334 1.26 -20.97 11.85
N THR A 335 0.17 -21.24 11.14
CA THR A 335 0.10 -22.27 10.10
C THR A 335 0.30 -21.75 8.70
N MET A 336 0.20 -20.43 8.49
CA MET A 336 0.14 -19.75 7.19
C MET A 336 -1.04 -20.22 6.31
N ARG A 337 -2.06 -20.80 6.92
CA ARG A 337 -3.30 -21.15 6.20
C ARG A 337 -4.09 -19.89 5.90
N SER A 338 -4.50 -19.75 4.65
CA SER A 338 -5.29 -18.62 4.15
C SER A 338 -6.76 -19.00 4.01
N GLU A 339 -7.64 -18.01 4.24
CA GLU A 339 -9.09 -18.10 4.07
C GLU A 339 -9.58 -16.85 3.33
N LEU A 340 -10.32 -17.04 2.25
CA LEU A 340 -10.97 -15.94 1.53
C LEU A 340 -12.18 -15.45 2.33
N LEU A 341 -12.15 -14.19 2.79
CA LEU A 341 -13.26 -13.58 3.51
C LEU A 341 -14.28 -12.96 2.56
N LEU A 342 -13.82 -12.21 1.57
CA LEU A 342 -14.68 -11.61 0.56
C LEU A 342 -13.90 -11.22 -0.69
N THR A 343 -14.62 -11.11 -1.79
CA THR A 343 -14.16 -10.48 -3.03
C THR A 343 -15.11 -9.34 -3.38
N HIS A 344 -14.56 -8.19 -3.76
CA HIS A 344 -15.33 -7.03 -4.18
C HIS A 344 -14.88 -6.57 -5.57
N ALA A 345 -15.84 -6.21 -6.39
CA ALA A 345 -15.61 -5.65 -7.72
C ALA A 345 -16.54 -4.46 -7.99
N GLY A 346 -16.01 -3.42 -8.61
CA GLY A 346 -16.78 -2.24 -9.00
C GLY A 346 -17.08 -1.27 -7.84
N ALA A 347 -18.18 -0.55 -7.99
CA ALA A 347 -18.59 0.45 -6.99
C ALA A 347 -18.93 -0.18 -5.62
N PRO A 348 -18.68 0.55 -4.50
CA PRO A 348 -18.36 1.97 -4.44
C PRO A 348 -16.86 2.28 -4.51
N MET A 349 -15.94 1.30 -4.46
CA MET A 349 -14.49 1.48 -4.49
C MET A 349 -13.80 0.22 -5.00
N GLY A 350 -12.88 0.40 -5.93
CA GLY A 350 -11.90 -0.62 -6.31
C GLY A 350 -10.51 -0.32 -5.76
N ALA A 351 -9.53 -1.09 -6.22
CA ALA A 351 -8.12 -0.93 -5.86
C ALA A 351 -7.85 -0.90 -4.35
N GLY A 352 -8.54 -1.77 -3.60
CA GLY A 352 -8.32 -1.90 -2.15
C GLY A 352 -6.88 -2.27 -1.83
N THR A 353 -6.33 -1.70 -0.75
CA THR A 353 -4.91 -1.85 -0.38
C THR A 353 -4.70 -2.44 1.00
N VAL A 354 -5.50 -2.06 1.96
CA VAL A 354 -5.42 -2.48 3.36
C VAL A 354 -6.81 -2.72 3.93
N ALA A 355 -6.94 -3.65 4.86
CA ALA A 355 -8.16 -3.88 5.64
C ALA A 355 -7.84 -3.74 7.13
N ARG A 356 -8.38 -2.70 7.77
CA ARG A 356 -8.18 -2.45 9.20
C ARG A 356 -9.46 -2.71 9.97
N GLN A 357 -9.41 -3.58 10.97
CA GLN A 357 -10.55 -3.86 11.84
C GLN A 357 -10.75 -2.75 12.88
N VAL A 358 -12.00 -2.29 13.02
CA VAL A 358 -12.46 -1.44 14.12
C VAL A 358 -13.74 -2.05 14.68
N ALA A 359 -13.68 -2.67 15.83
CA ALA A 359 -14.77 -3.46 16.40
C ALA A 359 -15.31 -4.50 15.39
N ASP A 360 -16.59 -4.44 15.01
CA ASP A 360 -17.22 -5.38 14.08
C ASP A 360 -17.12 -4.95 12.61
N ASP A 361 -16.38 -3.90 12.32
CA ASP A 361 -16.28 -3.34 10.98
C ASP A 361 -14.85 -3.46 10.41
N LEU A 362 -14.75 -3.51 9.09
CA LEU A 362 -13.49 -3.32 8.35
C LEU A 362 -13.51 -1.98 7.63
N TYR A 363 -12.40 -1.28 7.70
CA TYR A 363 -12.12 -0.10 6.90
C TYR A 363 -11.06 -0.45 5.87
N ILE A 364 -11.35 -0.16 4.59
CA ILE A 364 -10.52 -0.52 3.45
C ILE A 364 -9.99 0.73 2.81
N GLY A 365 -8.66 0.83 2.67
CA GLY A 365 -7.97 1.88 1.93
C GLY A 365 -7.89 1.58 0.44
N SER A 366 -7.45 2.57 -0.33
CA SER A 366 -7.24 2.45 -1.77
C SER A 366 -6.06 3.32 -2.22
N PHE A 367 -5.27 2.82 -3.17
CA PHE A 367 -4.18 3.61 -3.76
C PHE A 367 -4.67 4.68 -4.75
N SER A 368 -5.94 4.67 -5.11
CA SER A 368 -6.50 5.62 -6.09
C SER A 368 -7.91 6.04 -5.74
N GLY A 369 -8.13 7.34 -5.68
CA GLY A 369 -9.43 7.94 -5.49
C GLY A 369 -9.57 8.77 -4.22
N ASP A 370 -10.82 9.16 -3.94
CA ASP A 370 -11.19 10.11 -2.88
C ASP A 370 -11.77 9.47 -1.61
N ARG A 371 -11.72 8.13 -1.49
CA ARG A 371 -12.48 7.43 -0.47
C ARG A 371 -11.77 6.24 0.17
N ILE A 372 -12.16 5.97 1.40
CA ILE A 372 -12.10 4.66 2.03
C ILE A 372 -13.50 4.04 2.04
N VAL A 373 -13.60 2.75 2.30
CA VAL A 373 -14.91 2.11 2.51
C VAL A 373 -14.96 1.39 3.84
N LYS A 374 -16.18 1.30 4.37
CA LYS A 374 -16.52 0.55 5.57
C LYS A 374 -17.46 -0.59 5.21
N LEU A 375 -17.22 -1.76 5.77
CA LEU A 375 -18.11 -2.93 5.68
C LEU A 375 -18.05 -3.74 6.98
N LYS A 376 -19.02 -4.63 7.19
CA LYS A 376 -18.97 -5.56 8.32
C LYS A 376 -17.86 -6.58 8.16
N TYR A 377 -17.14 -6.85 9.26
CA TYR A 377 -16.18 -7.95 9.28
C TYR A 377 -16.97 -9.26 9.01
N PRO A 378 -16.61 -10.04 7.96
CA PRO A 378 -17.32 -11.28 7.66
C PRO A 378 -17.12 -12.33 8.77
N ASP A 379 -18.21 -12.86 9.31
CA ASP A 379 -18.18 -13.87 10.38
C ASP A 379 -17.61 -15.22 9.91
N SER A 380 -17.77 -15.53 8.62
CA SER A 380 -17.34 -16.78 8.01
C SER A 380 -16.71 -16.55 6.65
N PRO A 381 -15.72 -17.38 6.25
CA PRO A 381 -15.15 -17.36 4.91
C PRO A 381 -16.23 -17.54 3.84
N GLN A 382 -16.00 -16.96 2.67
CA GLN A 382 -16.81 -17.26 1.49
C GLN A 382 -16.57 -18.70 1.04
N PRO A 383 -17.62 -19.41 0.61
CA PRO A 383 -17.51 -20.81 0.15
C PRO A 383 -16.67 -20.96 -1.12
#